data_d2dade841556cb9f85f64a2dbe4bcf0c
#
_entry.id   d2dade841556cb9f85f64a2dbe4bcf0c
#
_cell.length_a   1.000
_cell.length_b   1.000
_cell.length_c   1.000
_cell.angle_alpha   90.00
_cell.angle_beta   90.00
_cell.angle_gamma   90.00
#
_symmetry.space_group_name_H-M   'P 1'
#
loop_
_entity.id
_entity.type
_entity.pdbx_description
1 polymer ?
#
loop_
_entity_poly.entity_id
_entity_poly.type
_entity_poly.pdbx_seq_one_letter_code
_entity_poly.pdbx_strand_id
1 'polypeptide(L)' 'PDVSREQQLQSQELGALLNDFLATLSDENRRIFMRRYWYGESIGEIAQRFRLGESNVKTKLMRTRNALRAFLEKEGVKP' A
#
# COMPACT_ATOMS: atom_id res chain seq x y z
N PRO A 1 -12.78 -26.66 10.86
CA PRO A 1 -13.06 -25.56 11.79
C PRO A 1 -11.90 -24.60 11.95
N ASP A 2 -10.68 -25.01 11.60
CA ASP A 2 -9.51 -24.16 11.83
C ASP A 2 -9.13 -23.29 10.64
N VAL A 3 -9.77 -23.50 9.49
CA VAL A 3 -9.43 -22.77 8.27
C VAL A 3 -9.67 -21.27 8.45
N SER A 4 -10.81 -20.90 9.04
CA SER A 4 -11.12 -19.46 9.24
C SER A 4 -10.19 -18.83 10.27
N ARG A 5 -9.78 -19.61 11.28
CA ARG A 5 -8.84 -19.12 12.29
C ARG A 5 -7.45 -18.91 11.70
N GLU A 6 -6.99 -19.83 10.86
CA GLU A 6 -5.72 -19.68 10.15
C GLU A 6 -5.75 -18.47 9.22
N GLN A 7 -6.86 -18.27 8.51
CA GLN A 7 -7.03 -17.11 7.65
C GLN A 7 -6.99 -15.81 8.43
N GLN A 8 -7.60 -15.78 9.62
CA GLN A 8 -7.54 -14.59 10.49
C GLN A 8 -6.12 -14.30 10.95
N LEU A 9 -5.37 -15.31 11.33
CA LEU A 9 -3.98 -15.15 11.75
C LEU A 9 -3.13 -14.63 10.59
N GLN A 10 -3.29 -15.22 9.40
CA GLN A 10 -2.58 -14.77 8.21
C GLN A 10 -2.93 -13.33 7.86
N SER A 11 -4.20 -12.96 7.98
CA SER A 11 -4.63 -11.58 7.72
C SER A 11 -4.02 -10.60 8.70
N GLN A 12 -3.92 -10.99 9.99
CA GLN A 12 -3.30 -10.15 10.99
C GLN A 12 -1.81 -9.97 10.73
N GLU A 13 -1.13 -11.04 10.34
CA GLU A 13 0.29 -10.98 10.00
C GLU A 13 0.52 -10.08 8.79
N LEU A 14 -0.31 -10.22 7.78
CA LEU A 14 -0.22 -9.39 6.59
C LEU A 14 -0.50 -7.93 6.92
N GLY A 15 -1.49 -7.67 7.76
CA GLY A 15 -1.80 -6.33 8.23
C GLY A 15 -0.64 -5.69 8.97
N ALA A 16 0.04 -6.45 9.82
CA ALA A 16 1.20 -5.96 10.55
C ALA A 16 2.35 -5.64 9.60
N LEU A 17 2.60 -6.51 8.61
CA LEU A 17 3.62 -6.27 7.59
C LEU A 17 3.31 -5.02 6.77
N LEU A 18 2.05 -4.85 6.40
CA LEU A 18 1.63 -3.67 5.65
C LEU A 18 1.85 -2.39 6.47
N ASN A 19 1.52 -2.42 7.75
CA ASN A 19 1.78 -1.28 8.64
C ASN A 19 3.28 -0.97 8.70
N ASP A 20 4.12 -2.00 8.82
CA ASP A 20 5.56 -1.83 8.84
C ASP A 20 6.06 -1.20 7.55
N PHE A 21 5.53 -1.68 6.41
CA PHE A 21 5.89 -1.12 5.11
C PHE A 21 5.49 0.36 5.02
N LEU A 22 4.26 0.68 5.39
CA LEU A 22 3.77 2.07 5.33
C LEU A 22 4.64 3.00 6.18
N ALA A 23 5.15 2.52 7.30
CA ALA A 23 6.02 3.30 8.16
C ALA A 23 7.36 3.64 7.49
N THR A 24 7.77 2.90 6.46
CA THR A 24 9.02 3.19 5.73
C THR A 24 8.85 4.29 4.69
N LEU A 25 7.61 4.64 4.35
CA LEU A 25 7.33 5.62 3.30
C LEU A 25 7.41 7.04 3.85
N SER A 26 7.71 7.99 2.94
CA SER A 26 7.55 9.40 3.27
C SER A 26 6.08 9.69 3.59
N ASP A 27 5.82 10.77 4.30
CA ASP A 27 4.45 11.16 4.65
C ASP A 27 3.59 11.33 3.40
N GLU A 28 4.13 12.00 2.39
CA GLU A 28 3.39 12.23 1.14
C GLU A 28 3.07 10.91 0.43
N ASN A 29 4.07 10.04 0.27
CA ASN A 29 3.86 8.77 -0.44
C ASN A 29 2.87 7.88 0.30
N ARG A 30 2.96 7.84 1.63
CA ARG A 30 2.02 7.06 2.45
C ARG A 30 0.59 7.58 2.27
N ARG A 31 0.40 8.90 2.30
CA ARG A 31 -0.92 9.50 2.14
C ARG A 31 -1.50 9.23 0.76
N ILE A 32 -0.68 9.36 -0.29
CA ILE A 32 -1.12 9.09 -1.67
C ILE A 32 -1.56 7.63 -1.79
N PHE A 33 -0.75 6.71 -1.27
CA PHE A 33 -1.04 5.30 -1.30
C PHE A 33 -2.36 4.99 -0.57
N MET A 34 -2.55 5.54 0.62
CA MET A 34 -3.76 5.34 1.41
C MET A 34 -4.99 5.92 0.71
N ARG A 35 -4.88 7.09 0.09
CA ARG A 35 -6.00 7.68 -0.64
C ARG A 35 -6.45 6.78 -1.79
N ARG A 36 -5.50 6.19 -2.49
CA ARG A 36 -5.82 5.33 -3.63
C ARG A 36 -6.42 4.00 -3.19
N TYR A 37 -5.81 3.34 -2.21
CA TYR A 37 -6.15 1.94 -1.91
C TYR A 37 -7.06 1.77 -0.70
N TRP A 38 -7.08 2.72 0.20
CA TRP A 38 -7.97 2.65 1.35
C TRP A 38 -9.25 3.45 1.15
N TYR A 39 -9.11 4.66 0.65
CA TYR A 39 -10.26 5.56 0.44
C TYR A 39 -10.87 5.45 -0.95
N GLY A 40 -10.21 4.77 -1.88
CA GLY A 40 -10.75 4.54 -3.22
C GLY A 40 -10.81 5.77 -4.11
N GLU A 41 -9.95 6.76 -3.86
CA GLU A 41 -9.94 7.98 -4.68
C GLU A 41 -9.35 7.72 -6.05
N SER A 42 -9.83 8.45 -7.05
CA SER A 42 -9.29 8.39 -8.40
C SER A 42 -7.93 9.09 -8.48
N ILE A 43 -7.17 8.78 -9.53
CA ILE A 43 -5.89 9.44 -9.79
C ILE A 43 -6.09 10.96 -9.88
N GLY A 44 -7.15 11.40 -10.56
CA GLY A 44 -7.46 12.82 -10.70
C GLY A 44 -7.75 13.49 -9.38
N GLU A 45 -8.51 12.83 -8.52
CA GLU A 45 -8.83 13.35 -7.18
C GLU A 45 -7.57 13.50 -6.33
N ILE A 46 -6.70 12.51 -6.38
CA ILE A 46 -5.43 12.54 -5.63
C ILE A 46 -4.53 13.65 -6.17
N ALA A 47 -4.44 13.77 -7.50
CA ALA A 47 -3.64 14.82 -8.13
C ALA A 47 -4.09 16.21 -7.67
N GLN A 48 -5.41 16.45 -7.65
CA GLN A 48 -5.95 17.72 -7.17
C GLN A 48 -5.63 17.96 -5.70
N ARG A 49 -5.84 16.92 -4.88
CA ARG A 49 -5.62 17.02 -3.43
C ARG A 49 -4.19 17.37 -3.08
N PHE A 50 -3.24 16.76 -3.77
CA PHE A 50 -1.81 16.95 -3.48
C PHE A 50 -1.15 17.98 -4.40
N ARG A 51 -1.89 18.58 -5.31
CA ARG A 51 -1.40 19.57 -6.27
C ARG A 51 -0.26 19.02 -7.12
N LEU A 52 -0.47 17.82 -7.62
CA LEU A 52 0.47 17.11 -8.49
C LEU A 52 -0.19 16.84 -9.83
N GLY A 53 0.64 16.58 -10.85
CA GLY A 53 0.12 16.07 -12.12
C GLY A 53 -0.29 14.61 -11.98
N GLU A 54 -1.24 14.17 -12.82
CA GLU A 54 -1.72 12.78 -12.77
C GLU A 54 -0.60 11.79 -13.09
N SER A 55 0.27 12.13 -14.05
CA SER A 55 1.42 11.27 -14.37
C SER A 55 2.33 11.08 -13.15
N ASN A 56 2.55 12.15 -12.39
CA ASN A 56 3.37 12.10 -11.19
C ASN A 56 2.74 11.19 -10.15
N VAL A 57 1.42 11.30 -9.93
CA VAL A 57 0.69 10.42 -9.00
C VAL A 57 0.82 8.96 -9.43
N LYS A 58 0.62 8.67 -10.71
CA LYS A 58 0.74 7.30 -11.24
C LYS A 58 2.14 6.74 -11.01
N THR A 59 3.17 7.54 -11.27
CA THR A 59 4.55 7.12 -11.06
C THR A 59 4.83 6.84 -9.59
N LYS A 60 4.38 7.71 -8.70
CA LYS A 60 4.55 7.50 -7.26
C LYS A 60 3.87 6.23 -6.79
N LEU A 61 2.64 5.98 -7.24
CA LEU A 61 1.90 4.76 -6.89
C LEU A 61 2.59 3.52 -7.44
N MET A 62 3.07 3.57 -8.69
CA MET A 62 3.79 2.45 -9.29
C MET A 62 5.03 2.10 -8.47
N ARG A 63 5.83 3.11 -8.13
CA ARG A 63 7.04 2.91 -7.33
C ARG A 63 6.72 2.34 -5.96
N THR A 64 5.65 2.83 -5.33
CA THR A 64 5.22 2.34 -4.03
C THR A 64 4.77 0.88 -4.11
N ARG A 65 4.00 0.53 -5.16
CA ARG A 65 3.58 -0.87 -5.36
C ARG A 65 4.77 -1.79 -5.57
N ASN A 66 5.75 -1.34 -6.35
CA ASN A 66 6.96 -2.13 -6.59
C ASN A 66 7.77 -2.31 -5.30
N ALA A 67 7.86 -1.26 -4.49
CA ALA A 67 8.53 -1.33 -3.20
C ALA A 67 7.81 -2.27 -2.24
N LEU A 68 6.47 -2.26 -2.26
CA LEU A 68 5.67 -3.16 -1.44
C LEU A 68 5.91 -4.62 -1.83
N ARG A 69 5.93 -4.90 -3.14
CA ARG A 69 6.21 -6.24 -3.63
C ARG A 69 7.57 -6.73 -3.13
N ALA A 70 8.60 -5.90 -3.29
CA ALA A 70 9.95 -6.24 -2.85
C ALA A 70 9.99 -6.46 -1.33
N PHE A 71 9.29 -5.63 -0.57
CA PHE A 71 9.20 -5.76 0.89
C PHE A 71 8.58 -7.10 1.28
N LEU A 72 7.45 -7.45 0.66
CA LEU A 72 6.76 -8.70 0.96
C LEU A 72 7.58 -9.92 0.57
N GLU A 73 8.26 -9.87 -0.58
CA GLU A 73 9.15 -10.96 -1.00
C GLU A 73 10.27 -11.17 0.01
N LYS A 74 10.86 -10.09 0.49
CA LYS A 74 11.93 -10.15 1.50
C LYS A 74 11.43 -10.76 2.81
N GLU A 75 10.17 -10.50 3.15
CA GLU A 75 9.56 -11.05 4.36
C GLU A 75 9.02 -12.49 4.14
N GLY A 76 9.22 -13.04 2.94
CA GLY A 76 8.82 -14.40 2.66
C GLY A 76 7.37 -14.59 2.27
N VAL A 77 6.65 -13.51 1.99
CA VAL A 77 5.26 -13.60 1.53
C VAL A 77 5.26 -13.88 0.04
N LYS A 78 4.61 -14.96 -0.35
CA LYS A 78 4.51 -15.31 -1.77
C LYS A 78 3.27 -14.66 -2.39
N PRO A 79 3.36 -14.20 -3.64
CA PRO A 79 2.19 -13.65 -4.33
C PRO A 79 1.11 -14.68 -4.59
#